data_9ef8b9eb0b20f9d53706a350d27deff1
#
_entry.id   9ef8b9eb0b20f9d53706a350d27deff1
#
_cell.length_a   1.000
_cell.length_b   1.000
_cell.length_c   1.000
_cell.angle_alpha   90.00
_cell.angle_beta   90.00
_cell.angle_gamma   90.00
#
_symmetry.space_group_name_H-M   'P 1'
#
loop_
_entity.id
_entity.type
_entity.pdbx_description
1 polymer ?
#
loop_
_entity_poly.entity_id
_entity_poly.type
_entity_poly.pdbx_seq_one_letter_code
_entity_poly.pdbx_strand_id
1 'polypeptide(L)'
;DYIRISGRVQPMTTIQLSPQEGGIVEKILIEEGSPVKAGDAILILDNDNLDLQILNSEAELAEKENILRNTQIQMEQQKLDVRQNVLEYGMQVDRLRRAYEQQKALYEDKLIAKEEYLKAEEDYRLAKQKYDLMAERSKQDSLYRGTQIDRMEESLENMQLNMSMIRRRKSNLIVKAPIDGELGLLDV
;
A
#
# COMPACT_ATOMS: atom_id res chain seq x y z
N ASP A 1 -43.92 -37.32 58.50
CA ASP A 1 -44.15 -37.67 57.09
C ASP A 1 -43.15 -36.88 56.21
N TYR A 2 -42.29 -37.59 55.51
CA TYR A 2 -41.36 -36.98 54.56
C TYR A 2 -41.88 -37.23 53.18
N ILE A 3 -42.06 -36.11 52.39
CA ILE A 3 -42.32 -36.21 50.95
C ILE A 3 -40.97 -36.09 50.24
N ARG A 4 -40.52 -37.16 49.58
CA ARG A 4 -39.35 -37.12 48.68
C ARG A 4 -39.83 -36.63 47.33
N ILE A 5 -39.37 -35.46 46.93
CA ILE A 5 -39.53 -34.93 45.57
C ILE A 5 -38.24 -35.09 44.84
N SER A 6 -38.25 -35.84 43.72
CA SER A 6 -37.11 -35.94 42.81
C SER A 6 -37.23 -34.84 41.75
N GLY A 7 -36.26 -33.98 41.66
CA GLY A 7 -36.11 -32.99 40.60
C GLY A 7 -34.95 -33.34 39.65
N ARG A 8 -35.06 -33.00 38.37
CA ARG A 8 -33.97 -33.12 37.39
C ARG A 8 -33.46 -31.71 37.13
N VAL A 9 -32.19 -31.49 37.35
CA VAL A 9 -31.53 -30.23 36.99
C VAL A 9 -31.31 -30.23 35.49
N GLN A 10 -31.71 -29.16 34.83
CA GLN A 10 -31.48 -28.92 33.39
C GLN A 10 -30.74 -27.59 33.22
N PRO A 11 -29.87 -27.46 32.21
CA PRO A 11 -29.19 -26.20 31.91
C PRO A 11 -30.22 -25.14 31.53
N MET A 12 -30.07 -23.91 32.01
CA MET A 12 -30.94 -22.78 31.66
C MET A 12 -30.76 -22.37 30.18
N THR A 13 -29.55 -22.47 29.66
CA THR A 13 -29.23 -22.11 28.28
C THR A 13 -28.21 -23.12 27.74
N THR A 14 -28.47 -23.64 26.55
CA THR A 14 -27.51 -24.49 25.82
C THR A 14 -27.16 -23.77 24.52
N ILE A 15 -25.86 -23.55 24.29
CA ILE A 15 -25.36 -22.97 23.05
C ILE A 15 -24.62 -24.09 22.29
N GLN A 16 -25.05 -24.33 21.06
CA GLN A 16 -24.32 -25.20 20.14
C GLN A 16 -23.22 -24.38 19.47
N LEU A 17 -21.97 -24.76 19.72
CA LEU A 17 -20.79 -24.09 19.18
C LEU A 17 -20.35 -24.82 17.91
N SER A 18 -20.28 -24.10 16.80
CA SER A 18 -19.68 -24.60 15.55
C SER A 18 -18.45 -23.75 15.22
N PRO A 19 -17.32 -24.35 14.84
CA PRO A 19 -16.14 -23.60 14.42
C PRO A 19 -16.46 -22.76 13.18
N GLN A 20 -15.91 -21.55 13.12
CA GLN A 20 -16.08 -20.63 11.98
C GLN A 20 -15.24 -21.03 10.78
N GLU A 21 -14.13 -21.74 11.02
CA GLU A 21 -13.21 -22.27 10.01
C GLU A 21 -13.11 -23.79 10.18
N GLY A 22 -13.10 -24.51 9.06
CA GLY A 22 -12.89 -25.95 9.05
C GLY A 22 -11.42 -26.29 9.24
N GLY A 23 -11.15 -27.41 9.87
CA GLY A 23 -9.79 -27.91 10.10
C GLY A 23 -9.81 -29.29 10.74
N ILE A 24 -8.62 -29.86 10.94
CA ILE A 24 -8.41 -31.09 11.69
C ILE A 24 -8.15 -30.73 13.15
N VAL A 25 -8.73 -31.46 14.09
CA VAL A 25 -8.46 -31.24 15.52
C VAL A 25 -7.00 -31.55 15.82
N GLU A 26 -6.24 -30.50 16.12
CA GLU A 26 -4.84 -30.62 16.53
C GLU A 26 -4.74 -30.95 18.01
N LYS A 27 -5.51 -30.24 18.85
CA LYS A 27 -5.44 -30.40 20.29
C LYS A 27 -6.76 -30.01 20.96
N ILE A 28 -7.20 -30.86 21.88
CA ILE A 28 -8.29 -30.56 22.83
C ILE A 28 -7.65 -30.04 24.12
N LEU A 29 -8.04 -28.83 24.54
CA LEU A 29 -7.48 -28.14 25.71
C LEU A 29 -8.34 -28.33 26.96
N ILE A 30 -9.66 -28.48 26.79
CA ILE A 30 -10.64 -28.59 27.85
C ILE A 30 -11.49 -29.85 27.59
N GLU A 31 -11.60 -30.73 28.56
CA GLU A 31 -12.39 -31.95 28.46
C GLU A 31 -13.88 -31.69 28.71
N GLU A 32 -14.73 -32.58 28.20
CA GLU A 32 -16.16 -32.58 28.46
C GLU A 32 -16.48 -32.58 29.96
N GLY A 33 -17.53 -31.85 30.35
CA GLY A 33 -17.94 -31.73 31.77
C GLY A 33 -17.09 -30.75 32.57
N SER A 34 -16.12 -30.08 31.98
CA SER A 34 -15.29 -29.08 32.66
C SER A 34 -15.93 -27.71 32.66
N PRO A 35 -15.77 -26.91 33.76
CA PRO A 35 -16.21 -25.51 33.77
C PRO A 35 -15.35 -24.65 32.86
N VAL A 36 -15.97 -23.76 32.11
CA VAL A 36 -15.32 -22.82 31.17
C VAL A 36 -15.79 -21.41 31.42
N LYS A 37 -14.92 -20.43 31.15
CA LYS A 37 -15.23 -19.00 31.13
C LYS A 37 -15.28 -18.50 29.71
N ALA A 38 -16.04 -17.44 29.48
CA ALA A 38 -16.08 -16.74 28.19
C ALA A 38 -14.66 -16.34 27.75
N GLY A 39 -14.27 -16.79 26.55
CA GLY A 39 -12.94 -16.56 25.99
C GLY A 39 -11.92 -17.70 26.20
N ASP A 40 -12.22 -18.68 27.06
CA ASP A 40 -11.33 -19.84 27.24
C ASP A 40 -11.24 -20.64 25.94
N ALA A 41 -10.02 -21.05 25.57
CA ALA A 41 -9.77 -21.89 24.42
C ALA A 41 -10.14 -23.34 24.72
N ILE A 42 -11.08 -23.91 23.96
CA ILE A 42 -11.59 -25.27 24.13
C ILE A 42 -10.74 -26.26 23.34
N LEU A 43 -10.53 -25.97 22.06
CA LEU A 43 -9.73 -26.81 21.17
C LEU A 43 -9.03 -25.95 20.10
N ILE A 44 -8.00 -26.52 19.50
CA ILE A 44 -7.24 -25.93 18.41
C ILE A 44 -7.43 -26.82 17.18
N LEU A 45 -7.79 -26.17 16.07
CA LEU A 45 -7.86 -26.77 14.74
C LEU A 45 -6.59 -26.45 13.96
N ASP A 46 -6.18 -27.36 13.10
CA ASP A 46 -5.14 -27.17 12.10
C ASP A 46 -5.75 -27.12 10.69
N ASN A 47 -5.19 -26.25 9.84
CA ASN A 47 -5.63 -26.09 8.46
C ASN A 47 -4.47 -25.71 7.54
N ASP A 48 -3.83 -26.72 6.95
CA ASP A 48 -2.71 -26.58 6.03
C ASP A 48 -3.01 -25.65 4.85
N ASN A 49 -4.23 -25.69 4.31
CA ASN A 49 -4.62 -24.81 3.20
C ASN A 49 -4.60 -23.33 3.61
N LEU A 50 -5.05 -23.02 4.82
CA LEU A 50 -5.04 -21.66 5.33
C LEU A 50 -3.60 -21.18 5.58
N ASP A 51 -2.73 -22.05 6.08
CA ASP A 51 -1.32 -21.75 6.29
C ASP A 51 -0.58 -21.51 4.98
N LEU A 52 -0.86 -22.29 3.94
CA LEU A 52 -0.36 -22.03 2.59
C LEU A 52 -0.87 -20.72 2.00
N GLN A 53 -2.15 -20.36 2.23
CA GLN A 53 -2.69 -19.07 1.79
C GLN A 53 -1.99 -17.90 2.49
N ILE A 54 -1.70 -18.01 3.80
CA ILE A 54 -0.96 -17.00 4.55
C ILE A 54 0.44 -16.83 3.95
N LEU A 55 1.17 -17.93 3.77
CA LEU A 55 2.53 -17.90 3.23
C LEU A 55 2.59 -17.27 1.83
N ASN A 56 1.67 -17.66 0.95
CA ASN A 56 1.58 -17.09 -0.40
C ASN A 56 1.26 -15.59 -0.36
N SER A 57 0.30 -15.18 0.46
CA SER A 57 -0.06 -13.76 0.59
C SER A 57 1.05 -12.93 1.21
N GLU A 58 1.84 -13.47 2.14
CA GLU A 58 3.03 -12.81 2.70
C GLU A 58 4.12 -12.64 1.63
N ALA A 59 4.35 -13.66 0.81
CA ALA A 59 5.32 -13.59 -0.28
C ALA A 59 4.91 -12.54 -1.34
N GLU A 60 3.62 -12.52 -1.74
CA GLU A 60 3.08 -11.53 -2.68
C GLU A 60 3.18 -10.11 -2.12
N LEU A 61 2.88 -9.93 -0.82
CA LEU A 61 2.99 -8.63 -0.15
C LEU A 61 4.44 -8.13 -0.18
N ALA A 62 5.40 -8.98 0.20
CA ALA A 62 6.82 -8.66 0.20
C ALA A 62 7.33 -8.32 -1.20
N GLU A 63 6.88 -9.03 -2.24
CA GLU A 63 7.21 -8.73 -3.64
C GLU A 63 6.68 -7.35 -4.05
N LYS A 64 5.42 -7.03 -3.74
CA LYS A 64 4.82 -5.72 -4.06
C LYS A 64 5.50 -4.57 -3.33
N GLU A 65 5.88 -4.75 -2.06
CA GLU A 65 6.67 -3.76 -1.31
C GLU A 65 8.02 -3.51 -1.96
N ASN A 66 8.71 -4.55 -2.43
CA ASN A 66 9.99 -4.41 -3.13
C ASN A 66 9.82 -3.70 -4.49
N ILE A 67 8.77 -4.02 -5.24
CA ILE A 67 8.46 -3.36 -6.52
C ILE A 67 8.18 -1.87 -6.27
N LEU A 68 7.36 -1.52 -5.28
CA LEU A 68 7.08 -0.12 -4.92
C LEU A 68 8.38 0.62 -4.59
N ARG A 69 9.21 0.06 -3.72
CA ARG A 69 10.49 0.67 -3.33
C ARG A 69 11.42 0.90 -4.53
N ASN A 70 11.58 -0.10 -5.40
CA ASN A 70 12.40 0.03 -6.60
C ASN A 70 11.84 1.08 -7.55
N THR A 71 10.52 1.12 -7.73
CA THR A 71 9.85 2.12 -8.55
C THR A 71 10.06 3.53 -7.99
N GLN A 72 9.94 3.72 -6.68
CA GLN A 72 10.21 5.01 -6.02
C GLN A 72 11.65 5.48 -6.26
N ILE A 73 12.64 4.58 -6.14
CA ILE A 73 14.05 4.90 -6.42
C ILE A 73 14.25 5.32 -7.87
N GLN A 74 13.71 4.56 -8.83
CA GLN A 74 13.80 4.90 -10.25
C GLN A 74 13.16 6.24 -10.58
N MET A 75 12.00 6.52 -10.00
CA MET A 75 11.29 7.78 -10.19
C MET A 75 12.04 8.97 -9.60
N GLU A 76 12.70 8.81 -8.46
CA GLU A 76 13.53 9.87 -7.89
C GLU A 76 14.77 10.16 -8.76
N GLN A 77 15.41 9.12 -9.32
CA GLN A 77 16.49 9.29 -10.29
C GLN A 77 16.03 10.06 -11.54
N GLN A 78 14.92 9.64 -12.14
CA GLN A 78 14.33 10.33 -13.29
C GLN A 78 13.96 11.80 -12.99
N LYS A 79 13.45 12.08 -11.80
CA LYS A 79 13.16 13.44 -11.35
C LYS A 79 14.42 14.30 -11.28
N LEU A 80 15.53 13.75 -10.79
CA LEU A 80 16.82 14.45 -10.76
C LEU A 80 17.34 14.74 -12.16
N ASP A 81 17.26 13.78 -13.08
CA ASP A 81 17.70 13.95 -14.48
C ASP A 81 16.87 15.04 -15.18
N VAL A 82 15.55 15.00 -15.03
CA VAL A 82 14.66 16.03 -15.61
C VAL A 82 14.97 17.40 -15.03
N ARG A 83 15.18 17.48 -13.71
CA ARG A 83 15.55 18.75 -13.04
C ARG A 83 16.87 19.30 -13.54
N GLN A 84 17.88 18.45 -13.74
CA GLN A 84 19.15 18.84 -14.30
C GLN A 84 18.97 19.44 -15.72
N ASN A 85 18.19 18.77 -16.58
CA ASN A 85 17.90 19.25 -17.93
C ASN A 85 17.18 20.62 -17.90
N VAL A 86 16.20 20.81 -17.03
CA VAL A 86 15.50 22.11 -16.87
C VAL A 86 16.50 23.22 -16.47
N LEU A 87 17.39 22.93 -15.54
CA LEU A 87 18.44 23.89 -15.12
C LEU A 87 19.38 24.23 -16.27
N GLU A 88 19.82 23.25 -17.04
CA GLU A 88 20.73 23.43 -18.19
C GLU A 88 20.07 24.32 -19.26
N TYR A 89 18.83 24.02 -19.65
CA TYR A 89 18.07 24.87 -20.58
C TYR A 89 17.84 26.28 -20.03
N GLY A 90 17.58 26.40 -18.72
CA GLY A 90 17.45 27.71 -18.07
C GLY A 90 18.73 28.55 -18.17
N MET A 91 19.89 27.96 -17.91
CA MET A 91 21.18 28.64 -18.08
C MET A 91 21.46 29.04 -19.54
N GLN A 92 21.04 28.20 -20.48
CA GLN A 92 21.15 28.52 -21.92
C GLN A 92 20.27 29.72 -22.29
N VAL A 93 19.04 29.76 -21.83
CA VAL A 93 18.12 30.91 -22.02
C VAL A 93 18.74 32.17 -21.47
N ASP A 94 19.27 32.15 -20.25
CA ASP A 94 19.88 33.34 -19.63
C ASP A 94 21.12 33.85 -20.40
N ARG A 95 21.93 32.92 -20.92
CA ARG A 95 23.08 33.28 -21.75
C ARG A 95 22.64 33.94 -23.06
N LEU A 96 21.69 33.34 -23.77
CA LEU A 96 21.21 33.86 -25.05
C LEU A 96 20.37 35.14 -24.90
N ARG A 97 19.68 35.30 -23.79
CA ARG A 97 19.00 36.56 -23.45
C ARG A 97 19.99 37.72 -23.32
N ARG A 98 21.09 37.51 -22.56
CA ARG A 98 22.13 38.56 -22.45
C ARG A 98 22.78 38.89 -23.80
N ALA A 99 23.06 37.88 -24.63
CA ALA A 99 23.56 38.11 -25.98
C ALA A 99 22.55 38.92 -26.84
N TYR A 100 21.28 38.55 -26.79
CA TYR A 100 20.24 39.26 -27.50
C TYR A 100 20.10 40.73 -27.00
N GLU A 101 20.09 40.98 -25.71
CA GLU A 101 20.03 42.33 -25.13
C GLU A 101 21.23 43.18 -25.56
N GLN A 102 22.44 42.62 -25.61
CA GLN A 102 23.63 43.30 -26.09
C GLN A 102 23.54 43.60 -27.58
N GLN A 103 23.14 42.65 -28.43
CA GLN A 103 22.99 42.87 -29.86
C GLN A 103 21.87 43.87 -30.16
N LYS A 104 20.81 43.88 -29.40
CA LYS A 104 19.72 44.86 -29.51
C LYS A 104 20.24 46.26 -29.28
N ALA A 105 20.99 46.49 -28.20
CA ALA A 105 21.55 47.80 -27.88
C ALA A 105 22.51 48.28 -29.01
N LEU A 106 23.39 47.41 -29.53
CA LEU A 106 24.29 47.72 -30.63
C LEU A 106 23.56 48.06 -31.94
N TYR A 107 22.43 47.38 -32.20
CA TYR A 107 21.61 47.65 -33.37
C TYR A 107 20.86 48.97 -33.25
N GLU A 108 20.33 49.32 -32.07
CA GLU A 108 19.67 50.62 -31.78
C GLU A 108 20.66 51.78 -32.00
N ASP A 109 21.94 51.58 -31.62
CA ASP A 109 23.04 52.52 -31.86
C ASP A 109 23.59 52.45 -33.30
N LYS A 110 23.00 51.63 -34.19
CA LYS A 110 23.42 51.44 -35.59
C LYS A 110 24.84 50.92 -35.77
N LEU A 111 25.34 50.16 -34.79
CA LEU A 111 26.74 49.62 -34.81
C LEU A 111 26.82 48.23 -35.43
N ILE A 112 25.70 47.53 -35.63
CA ILE A 112 25.68 46.19 -36.24
C ILE A 112 24.59 46.11 -37.33
N ALA A 113 24.73 45.10 -38.21
CA ALA A 113 23.71 44.76 -39.19
C ALA A 113 22.43 44.22 -38.58
N LYS A 114 21.30 44.48 -39.24
CA LYS A 114 19.98 43.95 -38.83
C LYS A 114 19.98 42.42 -38.74
N GLU A 115 20.70 41.76 -39.58
CA GLU A 115 20.78 40.29 -39.63
C GLU A 115 21.40 39.71 -38.36
N GLU A 116 22.42 40.34 -37.78
CA GLU A 116 23.06 39.92 -36.53
C GLU A 116 22.09 40.06 -35.34
N TYR A 117 21.35 41.15 -35.30
CA TYR A 117 20.30 41.37 -34.32
C TYR A 117 19.18 40.31 -34.40
N LEU A 118 18.65 40.06 -35.60
CA LEU A 118 17.59 39.09 -35.86
C LEU A 118 18.04 37.66 -35.50
N LYS A 119 19.27 37.30 -35.78
CA LYS A 119 19.82 36.01 -35.39
C LYS A 119 19.85 35.83 -33.86
N ALA A 120 20.33 36.83 -33.13
CA ALA A 120 20.38 36.80 -31.69
C ALA A 120 18.96 36.70 -31.07
N GLU A 121 17.97 37.40 -31.65
CA GLU A 121 16.57 37.33 -31.25
C GLU A 121 15.99 35.94 -31.49
N GLU A 122 16.28 35.33 -32.64
CA GLU A 122 15.79 34.00 -32.98
C GLU A 122 16.41 32.94 -32.10
N ASP A 123 17.72 32.98 -31.84
CA ASP A 123 18.43 32.08 -30.94
C ASP A 123 17.87 32.13 -29.53
N TYR A 124 17.61 33.35 -29.00
CA TYR A 124 16.99 33.51 -27.67
C TYR A 124 15.55 32.97 -27.65
N ARG A 125 14.74 33.29 -28.65
CA ARG A 125 13.35 32.81 -28.75
C ARG A 125 13.29 31.28 -28.80
N LEU A 126 14.15 30.64 -29.59
CA LEU A 126 14.23 29.19 -29.71
C LEU A 126 14.63 28.53 -28.37
N ALA A 127 15.64 29.09 -27.70
CA ALA A 127 16.07 28.60 -26.40
C ALA A 127 14.96 28.71 -25.35
N LYS A 128 14.24 29.82 -25.35
CA LYS A 128 13.09 30.02 -24.45
C LYS A 128 11.98 29.00 -24.71
N GLN A 129 11.62 28.75 -25.95
CA GLN A 129 10.62 27.74 -26.30
C GLN A 129 11.02 26.33 -25.85
N LYS A 130 12.29 25.97 -26.00
CA LYS A 130 12.83 24.69 -25.53
C LYS A 130 12.74 24.57 -24.01
N TYR A 131 13.10 25.63 -23.29
CA TYR A 131 13.00 25.67 -21.84
C TYR A 131 11.56 25.53 -21.38
N ASP A 132 10.62 26.32 -21.94
CA ASP A 132 9.22 26.30 -21.59
C ASP A 132 8.61 24.91 -21.82
N LEU A 133 8.94 24.26 -22.94
CA LEU A 133 8.52 22.89 -23.24
C LEU A 133 9.08 21.89 -22.21
N MET A 134 10.35 22.00 -21.84
CA MET A 134 10.97 21.11 -20.85
C MET A 134 10.40 21.32 -19.45
N ALA A 135 10.12 22.56 -19.07
CA ALA A 135 9.49 22.90 -17.80
C ALA A 135 8.07 22.31 -17.72
N GLU A 136 7.28 22.42 -18.80
CA GLU A 136 5.94 21.83 -18.86
C GLU A 136 6.00 20.30 -18.80
N ARG A 137 6.91 19.68 -19.55
CA ARG A 137 7.15 18.23 -19.48
C ARG A 137 7.51 17.78 -18.06
N SER A 138 8.40 18.52 -17.39
CA SER A 138 8.78 18.23 -16.00
C SER A 138 7.59 18.22 -15.06
N LYS A 139 6.65 19.16 -15.24
CA LYS A 139 5.42 19.26 -14.44
C LYS A 139 4.49 18.07 -14.71
N GLN A 140 4.28 17.71 -15.98
CA GLN A 140 3.44 16.58 -16.36
C GLN A 140 4.01 15.25 -15.86
N ASP A 141 5.33 15.05 -16.01
CA ASP A 141 6.02 13.86 -15.50
C ASP A 141 5.90 13.74 -13.97
N SER A 142 5.95 14.85 -13.24
CA SER A 142 5.78 14.86 -11.78
C SER A 142 4.37 14.40 -11.38
N LEU A 143 3.33 14.89 -12.06
CA LEU A 143 1.94 14.48 -11.82
C LEU A 143 1.72 13.00 -12.14
N TYR A 144 2.25 12.53 -13.27
CA TYR A 144 2.15 11.14 -13.69
C TYR A 144 2.81 10.20 -12.67
N ARG A 145 4.03 10.52 -12.22
CA ARG A 145 4.75 9.74 -11.21
C ARG A 145 3.99 9.68 -9.89
N GLY A 146 3.46 10.82 -9.41
CA GLY A 146 2.62 10.86 -8.20
C GLY A 146 1.45 9.91 -8.31
N THR A 147 0.66 10.01 -9.38
CA THR A 147 -0.51 9.13 -9.60
C THR A 147 -0.12 7.65 -9.66
N GLN A 148 1.04 7.32 -10.23
CA GLN A 148 1.49 5.92 -10.32
C GLN A 148 1.89 5.37 -8.94
N ILE A 149 2.59 6.14 -8.12
CA ILE A 149 2.93 5.76 -6.75
C ILE A 149 1.66 5.60 -5.92
N ASP A 150 0.73 6.55 -5.96
CA ASP A 150 -0.53 6.49 -5.22
C ASP A 150 -1.31 5.19 -5.52
N ARG A 151 -1.39 4.80 -6.80
CA ARG A 151 -2.04 3.54 -7.20
C ARG A 151 -1.33 2.29 -6.68
N MET A 152 0.00 2.31 -6.62
CA MET A 152 0.77 1.20 -6.07
C MET A 152 0.59 1.10 -4.57
N GLU A 153 0.56 2.23 -3.85
CA GLU A 153 0.32 2.30 -2.41
C GLU A 153 -1.10 1.84 -2.06
N GLU A 154 -2.12 2.26 -2.82
CA GLU A 154 -3.49 1.77 -2.67
C GLU A 154 -3.60 0.26 -2.87
N SER A 155 -2.91 -0.27 -3.90
CA SER A 155 -2.86 -1.73 -4.14
C SER A 155 -2.21 -2.47 -2.98
N LEU A 156 -1.14 -1.92 -2.40
CA LEU A 156 -0.44 -2.48 -1.26
C LEU A 156 -1.33 -2.49 0.00
N GLU A 157 -2.04 -1.39 0.26
CA GLU A 157 -2.99 -1.27 1.37
C GLU A 157 -4.10 -2.32 1.27
N ASN A 158 -4.66 -2.52 0.07
CA ASN A 158 -5.67 -3.56 -0.17
C ASN A 158 -5.12 -4.97 0.10
N MET A 159 -3.86 -5.25 -0.26
CA MET A 159 -3.22 -6.53 0.05
C MET A 159 -2.99 -6.71 1.54
N GLN A 160 -2.57 -5.67 2.26
CA GLN A 160 -2.42 -5.69 3.72
C GLN A 160 -3.75 -5.94 4.42
N LEU A 161 -4.84 -5.32 3.94
CA LEU A 161 -6.18 -5.57 4.45
C LEU A 161 -6.62 -7.02 4.23
N ASN A 162 -6.41 -7.56 3.03
CA ASN A 162 -6.68 -8.97 2.72
C ASN A 162 -5.89 -9.89 3.66
N MET A 163 -4.61 -9.61 3.85
CA MET A 163 -3.75 -10.36 4.77
C MET A 163 -4.26 -10.34 6.21
N SER A 164 -4.75 -9.19 6.67
CA SER A 164 -5.35 -9.06 8.01
C SER A 164 -6.59 -9.94 8.18
N MET A 165 -7.41 -10.05 7.13
CA MET A 165 -8.60 -10.93 7.12
C MET A 165 -8.19 -12.41 7.17
N ILE A 166 -7.18 -12.82 6.39
CA ILE A 166 -6.67 -14.20 6.41
C ILE A 166 -6.10 -14.54 7.80
N ARG A 167 -5.33 -13.65 8.40
CA ARG A 167 -4.82 -13.84 9.78
C ARG A 167 -5.95 -13.93 10.82
N ARG A 168 -7.03 -13.19 10.64
CA ARG A 168 -8.23 -13.33 11.49
C ARG A 168 -8.85 -14.72 11.34
N ARG A 169 -8.96 -15.24 10.12
CA ARG A 169 -9.42 -16.61 9.89
C ARG A 169 -8.54 -17.62 10.62
N LYS A 170 -7.20 -17.45 10.57
CA LYS A 170 -6.29 -18.30 11.35
C LYS A 170 -6.58 -18.24 12.86
N SER A 171 -6.88 -17.07 13.40
CA SER A 171 -7.24 -16.95 14.82
C SER A 171 -8.54 -17.65 15.18
N ASN A 172 -9.45 -17.86 14.23
CA ASN A 172 -10.72 -18.58 14.42
C ASN A 172 -10.54 -20.12 14.46
N LEU A 173 -9.35 -20.63 14.14
CA LEU A 173 -9.00 -22.05 14.35
C LEU A 173 -8.87 -22.39 15.84
N ILE A 174 -8.71 -21.38 16.70
CA ILE A 174 -8.79 -21.56 18.15
C ILE A 174 -10.26 -21.36 18.54
N VAL A 175 -10.95 -22.46 18.82
CA VAL A 175 -12.35 -22.44 19.23
C VAL A 175 -12.44 -22.05 20.70
N LYS A 176 -13.19 -20.97 20.99
CA LYS A 176 -13.30 -20.40 22.34
C LYS A 176 -14.74 -20.46 22.85
N ALA A 177 -14.87 -20.60 24.17
CA ALA A 177 -16.16 -20.51 24.84
C ALA A 177 -16.79 -19.12 24.67
N PRO A 178 -18.05 -19.00 24.20
CA PRO A 178 -18.72 -17.71 24.04
C PRO A 178 -19.30 -17.15 25.35
N ILE A 179 -19.57 -18.02 26.32
CA ILE A 179 -20.15 -17.70 27.63
C ILE A 179 -19.52 -18.55 28.72
N ASP A 180 -19.73 -18.14 29.97
CA ASP A 180 -19.40 -18.95 31.14
C ASP A 180 -20.38 -20.13 31.23
N GLY A 181 -19.86 -21.32 31.57
CA GLY A 181 -20.70 -22.50 31.70
C GLY A 181 -19.90 -23.79 31.90
N GLU A 182 -20.52 -24.89 31.55
CA GLU A 182 -19.89 -26.22 31.53
C GLU A 182 -19.87 -26.72 30.09
N LEU A 183 -18.73 -27.27 29.69
CA LEU A 183 -18.56 -27.83 28.35
C LEU A 183 -19.35 -29.13 28.23
N GLY A 184 -20.31 -29.14 27.31
CA GLY A 184 -21.07 -30.35 27.00
C GLY A 184 -20.30 -31.33 26.16
N LEU A 185 -21.03 -32.08 25.32
CA LEU A 185 -20.46 -33.07 24.43
C LEU A 185 -19.65 -32.42 23.30
N LEU A 186 -18.42 -32.93 23.09
CA LEU A 186 -17.56 -32.57 21.97
C LEU A 186 -17.76 -33.59 20.84
N ASP A 187 -18.51 -33.22 19.82
CA ASP A 187 -18.67 -34.04 18.59
C ASP A 187 -17.68 -33.51 17.54
N VAL A 188 -16.48 -34.11 17.51
CA VAL A 188 -15.33 -33.70 16.68
C VAL A 188 -14.81 -34.86 15.84
#